data_f22afcfa6d68c255fdf4cc372043f5db
#
_entry.id   f22afcfa6d68c255fdf4cc372043f5db
#
_cell.length_a   1.000
_cell.length_b   1.000
_cell.length_c   1.000
_cell.angle_alpha   90.00
_cell.angle_beta   90.00
_cell.angle_gamma   90.00
#
_symmetry.space_group_name_H-M   'P 1'
#
loop_
_entity.id
_entity.type
_entity.pdbx_description
1 polymer ?
#
loop_
_entity_poly.entity_id
_entity_poly.type
_entity_poly.pdbx_seq_one_letter_code
_entity_poly.pdbx_strand_id
1 'polypeptide(L)'
;MKKIVRLKEKDLQRIVKRVLKEQVNELPNDNMDRAFPEDSEDNGISQTTDTRYIRVNSGLTLLPDPTEISPETHVINLNGNNITNLDLTGYERLEELFLLSLSDNPIESINVQSVIDVSENLSRLFFTYIPTEENEERVSELSNYLEQMGDVMYEFIPYNEDND
;
A
#
# COMPACT_ATOMS: atom_id res chain seq x y z
N MET A 1 12.79 27.75 26.58
CA MET A 1 13.44 26.44 26.80
C MET A 1 13.55 25.73 25.46
N LYS A 2 14.75 25.32 25.02
CA LYS A 2 14.94 24.58 23.77
C LYS A 2 14.62 23.11 24.02
N LYS A 3 13.65 22.57 23.27
CA LYS A 3 13.25 21.16 23.34
C LYS A 3 14.29 20.34 22.57
N ILE A 4 15.07 19.50 23.25
CA ILE A 4 16.02 18.59 22.61
C ILE A 4 15.21 17.35 22.19
N VAL A 5 15.02 17.15 20.88
CA VAL A 5 14.44 15.94 20.33
C VAL A 5 15.59 14.96 20.10
N ARG A 6 15.54 13.81 20.78
CA ARG A 6 16.47 12.71 20.53
C ARG A 6 15.91 11.82 19.44
N LEU A 7 16.49 11.88 18.26
CA LEU A 7 16.19 10.96 17.17
C LEU A 7 16.66 9.55 17.53
N LYS A 8 15.80 8.56 17.34
CA LYS A 8 16.19 7.14 17.43
C LYS A 8 16.89 6.74 16.13
N GLU A 9 17.69 5.68 16.20
CA GLU A 9 18.43 5.17 15.03
C GLU A 9 17.48 4.83 13.85
N LYS A 10 16.29 4.30 14.12
CA LYS A 10 15.20 4.09 13.15
C LYS A 10 14.76 5.39 12.48
N ASP A 11 14.65 6.49 13.22
CA ASP A 11 14.25 7.79 12.66
C ASP A 11 15.30 8.33 11.69
N LEU A 12 16.60 8.11 12.00
CA LEU A 12 17.72 8.47 11.14
C LEU A 12 17.73 7.65 9.83
N GLN A 13 17.52 6.34 9.92
CA GLN A 13 17.42 5.46 8.74
C GLN A 13 16.25 5.86 7.84
N ARG A 14 15.11 6.23 8.44
CA ARG A 14 13.93 6.70 7.72
C ARG A 14 14.19 8.03 6.99
N ILE A 15 14.84 9.00 7.66
CA ILE A 15 15.20 10.28 7.06
C ILE A 15 16.19 10.07 5.90
N VAL A 16 17.18 9.20 6.06
CA VAL A 16 18.15 8.90 5.01
C VAL A 16 17.48 8.21 3.81
N LYS A 17 16.59 7.22 4.03
CA LYS A 17 15.80 6.60 2.96
C LYS A 17 14.95 7.65 2.20
N ARG A 18 14.32 8.58 2.92
CA ARG A 18 13.49 9.64 2.32
C ARG A 18 14.32 10.59 1.46
N VAL A 19 15.45 11.09 1.96
CA VAL A 19 16.34 11.98 1.22
C VAL A 19 16.88 11.31 -0.04
N LEU A 20 17.22 10.02 0.03
CA LEU A 20 17.66 9.25 -1.14
C LEU A 20 16.53 9.07 -2.17
N LYS A 21 15.27 8.83 -1.73
CA LYS A 21 14.10 8.78 -2.62
C LYS A 21 13.81 10.13 -3.29
N GLU A 22 13.94 11.24 -2.57
CA GLU A 22 13.73 12.58 -3.12
C GLU A 22 14.78 12.94 -4.19
N GLN A 23 16.03 12.50 -4.05
CA GLN A 23 17.08 12.74 -5.04
C GLN A 23 16.90 11.97 -6.36
N VAL A 24 16.18 10.84 -6.33
CA VAL A 24 15.88 10.06 -7.54
C VAL A 24 14.69 10.65 -8.33
N ASN A 25 13.86 11.48 -7.71
CA ASN A 25 12.66 12.07 -8.32
C ASN A 25 12.88 13.42 -9.01
N GLU A 26 14.12 13.94 -9.09
CA GLU A 26 14.45 15.16 -9.87
C GLU A 26 14.76 14.88 -11.35
N LEU A 27 14.13 13.87 -11.96
CA LEU A 27 14.10 13.76 -13.42
C LEU A 27 12.89 14.53 -13.97
N PRO A 28 13.04 15.34 -15.01
CA PRO A 28 11.99 16.21 -15.51
C PRO A 28 10.80 15.40 -16.01
N ASN A 29 9.65 15.73 -15.44
CA ASN A 29 8.36 15.09 -15.69
C ASN A 29 7.77 15.66 -17.00
N ASP A 30 8.17 15.11 -18.15
CA ASP A 30 7.48 15.31 -19.42
C ASP A 30 6.78 14.03 -19.81
N ASN A 31 5.45 14.09 -19.86
CA ASN A 31 4.47 13.13 -20.35
C ASN A 31 3.68 12.32 -19.32
N MET A 32 2.77 13.03 -18.66
CA MET A 32 1.68 12.43 -17.89
C MET A 32 0.38 12.28 -18.73
N ASP A 33 0.49 12.05 -20.02
CA ASP A 33 -0.64 11.79 -20.93
C ASP A 33 -0.27 10.68 -21.91
N ARG A 34 -0.17 9.43 -21.41
CA ARG A 34 -0.30 8.26 -22.28
C ARG A 34 -1.08 7.17 -21.57
N ALA A 35 -2.29 7.00 -22.13
CA ALA A 35 -3.15 5.84 -21.97
C ALA A 35 -2.35 4.53 -21.86
N PHE A 36 -2.82 3.64 -21.00
CA PHE A 36 -2.36 2.27 -20.89
C PHE A 36 -2.40 1.62 -22.29
N PRO A 37 -1.31 1.03 -22.78
CA PRO A 37 -1.39 0.23 -23.97
C PRO A 37 -2.12 -1.08 -23.66
N GLU A 38 -3.21 -1.30 -24.39
CA GLU A 38 -3.87 -2.59 -24.48
C GLU A 38 -2.92 -3.58 -25.17
N ASP A 39 -2.91 -4.80 -24.65
CA ASP A 39 -2.45 -6.06 -25.26
C ASP A 39 -1.38 -6.00 -26.34
N SER A 40 -0.18 -6.41 -25.99
CA SER A 40 0.75 -7.00 -26.95
C SER A 40 1.35 -8.29 -26.37
N GLU A 41 1.02 -9.39 -27.07
CA GLU A 41 1.71 -10.67 -26.93
C GLU A 41 3.21 -10.43 -27.16
N ASP A 42 4.03 -10.57 -26.14
CA ASP A 42 5.48 -10.47 -26.31
C ASP A 42 6.18 -11.79 -26.03
N ASN A 43 6.74 -12.32 -27.13
CA ASN A 43 7.81 -13.29 -27.14
C ASN A 43 9.17 -12.55 -27.11
N GLY A 44 9.68 -12.26 -25.94
CA GLY A 44 11.01 -11.66 -25.84
C GLY A 44 11.48 -11.50 -24.40
N ILE A 45 12.45 -12.30 -24.00
CA ILE A 45 13.15 -12.27 -22.73
C ILE A 45 13.73 -10.87 -22.48
N SER A 46 12.98 -10.02 -21.84
CA SER A 46 13.48 -8.84 -21.16
C SER A 46 13.27 -9.07 -19.66
N GLN A 47 14.35 -9.26 -18.90
CA GLN A 47 14.32 -9.24 -17.44
C GLN A 47 14.06 -7.80 -16.97
N THR A 48 12.86 -7.27 -17.25
CA THR A 48 12.33 -6.17 -16.48
C THR A 48 11.78 -6.80 -15.22
N THR A 49 12.45 -6.60 -14.10
CA THR A 49 11.90 -6.89 -12.78
C THR A 49 10.57 -6.15 -12.69
N ASP A 50 9.46 -6.91 -12.79
CA ASP A 50 8.14 -6.32 -12.68
C ASP A 50 7.98 -5.86 -11.23
N THR A 51 8.14 -4.57 -11.02
CA THR A 51 8.04 -3.93 -9.69
C THR A 51 6.58 -3.70 -9.26
N ARG A 52 5.63 -4.28 -10.01
CA ARG A 52 4.20 -4.14 -9.76
C ARG A 52 3.50 -5.49 -9.70
N TYR A 53 2.71 -5.70 -8.67
CA TYR A 53 1.82 -6.84 -8.52
C TYR A 53 0.37 -6.37 -8.70
N ILE A 54 -0.24 -6.65 -9.84
CA ILE A 54 -1.58 -6.16 -10.21
C ILE A 54 -2.52 -7.33 -10.42
N ARG A 55 -3.60 -7.40 -9.64
CA ARG A 55 -4.66 -8.41 -9.70
C ARG A 55 -6.02 -7.74 -9.49
N VAL A 56 -6.38 -6.84 -10.39
CA VAL A 56 -7.68 -6.13 -10.35
C VAL A 56 -8.77 -7.04 -10.91
N ASN A 57 -9.95 -7.05 -10.27
CA ASN A 57 -11.14 -7.82 -10.70
C ASN A 57 -10.84 -9.31 -10.96
N SER A 58 -9.92 -9.89 -10.19
CA SER A 58 -9.45 -11.27 -10.40
C SER A 58 -10.20 -12.31 -9.57
N GLY A 59 -11.21 -11.90 -8.80
CA GLY A 59 -12.01 -12.77 -7.94
C GLY A 59 -11.26 -13.32 -6.73
N LEU A 60 -10.18 -12.69 -6.29
CA LEU A 60 -9.43 -13.09 -5.12
C LEU A 60 -10.28 -12.96 -3.86
N THR A 61 -10.30 -13.99 -3.03
CA THR A 61 -10.98 -14.01 -1.73
C THR A 61 -10.02 -13.84 -0.56
N LEU A 62 -8.73 -14.00 -0.81
CA LEU A 62 -7.65 -13.86 0.18
C LEU A 62 -6.55 -12.97 -0.40
N LEU A 63 -5.80 -12.35 0.49
CA LEU A 63 -4.55 -11.69 0.13
C LEU A 63 -3.56 -12.72 -0.45
N PRO A 64 -2.78 -12.36 -1.47
CA PRO A 64 -1.70 -13.22 -1.96
C PRO A 64 -0.68 -13.53 -0.87
N ASP A 65 -0.07 -14.71 -0.93
CA ASP A 65 1.04 -15.02 -0.03
C ASP A 65 2.20 -14.04 -0.29
N PRO A 66 2.65 -13.28 0.72
CA PRO A 66 3.74 -12.33 0.52
C PRO A 66 5.02 -12.99 0.04
N THR A 67 5.23 -14.31 0.27
CA THR A 67 6.42 -15.03 -0.22
C THR A 67 6.41 -15.25 -1.72
N GLU A 68 5.27 -15.17 -2.37
CA GLU A 68 5.11 -15.28 -3.83
C GLU A 68 5.29 -13.93 -4.54
N ILE A 69 5.34 -12.83 -3.79
CA ILE A 69 5.52 -11.48 -4.31
C ILE A 69 7.02 -11.15 -4.27
N SER A 70 7.53 -10.59 -5.37
CA SER A 70 8.93 -10.15 -5.42
C SER A 70 9.24 -9.14 -4.30
N PRO A 71 10.35 -9.26 -3.57
CA PRO A 71 10.75 -8.28 -2.57
C PRO A 71 11.00 -6.88 -3.16
N GLU A 72 11.25 -6.79 -4.46
CA GLU A 72 11.43 -5.53 -5.19
C GLU A 72 10.11 -4.90 -5.64
N THR A 73 8.97 -5.44 -5.21
CA THR A 73 7.65 -4.91 -5.59
C THR A 73 7.40 -3.56 -4.94
N HIS A 74 7.13 -2.56 -5.77
CA HIS A 74 6.82 -1.19 -5.35
C HIS A 74 5.31 -0.93 -5.22
N VAL A 75 4.50 -1.59 -6.03
CA VAL A 75 3.05 -1.38 -6.12
C VAL A 75 2.31 -2.69 -6.03
N ILE A 76 1.33 -2.76 -5.13
CA ILE A 76 0.35 -3.83 -5.09
C ILE A 76 -1.04 -3.21 -5.32
N ASN A 77 -1.73 -3.69 -6.37
CA ASN A 77 -3.10 -3.29 -6.68
C ASN A 77 -4.00 -4.52 -6.76
N LEU A 78 -4.90 -4.63 -5.79
CA LEU A 78 -5.86 -5.73 -5.62
C LEU A 78 -7.30 -5.22 -5.64
N ASN A 79 -7.56 -4.11 -6.31
CA ASN A 79 -8.89 -3.50 -6.37
C ASN A 79 -9.93 -4.42 -7.02
N GLY A 80 -11.20 -4.28 -6.58
CA GLY A 80 -12.32 -5.00 -7.19
C GLY A 80 -12.27 -6.51 -6.98
N ASN A 81 -11.76 -6.99 -5.86
CA ASN A 81 -11.75 -8.40 -5.52
C ASN A 81 -12.76 -8.70 -4.39
N ASN A 82 -12.77 -9.94 -3.90
CA ASN A 82 -13.65 -10.40 -2.83
C ASN A 82 -12.87 -10.68 -1.54
N ILE A 83 -11.86 -9.88 -1.25
CA ILE A 83 -11.01 -10.04 -0.07
C ILE A 83 -11.79 -9.54 1.15
N THR A 84 -11.97 -10.40 2.15
CA THR A 84 -12.74 -10.10 3.35
C THR A 84 -11.87 -9.89 4.60
N ASN A 85 -10.61 -10.30 4.55
CA ASN A 85 -9.68 -10.16 5.68
C ASN A 85 -8.44 -9.36 5.28
N LEU A 86 -8.21 -8.24 5.96
CA LEU A 86 -7.00 -7.42 5.82
C LEU A 86 -6.01 -7.78 6.92
N ASP A 87 -5.19 -8.77 6.65
CA ASP A 87 -4.06 -9.17 7.49
C ASP A 87 -2.77 -9.15 6.66
N LEU A 88 -1.94 -8.14 6.88
CA LEU A 88 -0.71 -7.91 6.16
C LEU A 88 0.52 -8.53 6.82
N THR A 89 0.33 -9.51 7.71
CA THR A 89 1.45 -10.24 8.33
C THR A 89 2.34 -10.86 7.25
N GLY A 90 3.63 -10.59 7.32
CA GLY A 90 4.63 -11.03 6.32
C GLY A 90 4.88 -10.05 5.18
N TYR A 91 4.01 -9.04 4.99
CA TYR A 91 4.21 -8.01 3.96
C TYR A 91 5.27 -6.96 4.37
N GLU A 92 5.65 -6.88 5.64
CA GLU A 92 6.75 -6.04 6.14
C GLU A 92 8.09 -6.35 5.46
N ARG A 93 8.24 -7.56 4.88
CA ARG A 93 9.41 -7.97 4.08
C ARG A 93 9.52 -7.24 2.74
N LEU A 94 8.41 -6.63 2.26
CA LEU A 94 8.39 -5.88 1.01
C LEU A 94 8.85 -4.43 1.27
N GLU A 95 10.14 -4.29 1.59
CA GLU A 95 10.71 -3.01 2.03
C GLU A 95 10.62 -1.89 0.97
N GLU A 96 10.47 -2.25 -0.31
CA GLU A 96 10.33 -1.31 -1.42
C GLU A 96 8.86 -0.97 -1.74
N LEU A 97 7.90 -1.61 -1.04
CA LEU A 97 6.47 -1.37 -1.27
C LEU A 97 6.10 0.05 -0.83
N PHE A 98 5.66 0.89 -1.77
CA PHE A 98 5.23 2.25 -1.46
C PHE A 98 3.72 2.49 -1.68
N LEU A 99 3.05 1.65 -2.47
CA LEU A 99 1.61 1.73 -2.71
C LEU A 99 0.94 0.38 -2.53
N LEU A 100 -0.08 0.36 -1.67
CA LEU A 100 -1.00 -0.77 -1.50
C LEU A 100 -2.44 -0.28 -1.70
N SER A 101 -3.15 -0.87 -2.66
CA SER A 101 -4.54 -0.55 -2.95
C SER A 101 -5.41 -1.79 -2.95
N LEU A 102 -6.46 -1.76 -2.12
CA LEU A 102 -7.47 -2.80 -1.92
C LEU A 102 -8.89 -2.20 -2.01
N SER A 103 -9.06 -1.11 -2.78
CA SER A 103 -10.37 -0.50 -2.97
C SER A 103 -11.34 -1.52 -3.61
N ASP A 104 -12.63 -1.35 -3.35
CA ASP A 104 -13.70 -2.23 -3.85
C ASP A 104 -13.52 -3.71 -3.42
N ASN A 105 -13.07 -3.91 -2.19
CA ASN A 105 -13.06 -5.20 -1.52
C ASN A 105 -13.95 -5.14 -0.27
N PRO A 106 -14.80 -6.17 -0.02
CA PRO A 106 -15.68 -6.20 1.16
C PRO A 106 -14.91 -6.65 2.41
N ILE A 107 -13.99 -5.82 2.90
CA ILE A 107 -13.16 -6.18 4.06
C ILE A 107 -14.01 -6.16 5.34
N GLU A 108 -14.19 -7.34 5.92
CA GLU A 108 -14.97 -7.59 7.13
C GLU A 108 -14.11 -7.56 8.40
N SER A 109 -12.81 -7.83 8.27
CA SER A 109 -11.89 -7.81 9.41
C SER A 109 -10.56 -7.17 9.07
N ILE A 110 -10.00 -6.42 10.01
CA ILE A 110 -8.75 -5.67 9.86
C ILE A 110 -7.82 -6.04 11.02
N ASN A 111 -6.63 -6.55 10.70
CA ASN A 111 -5.55 -6.68 11.67
C ASN A 111 -4.75 -5.36 11.69
N VAL A 112 -5.13 -4.45 12.59
CA VAL A 112 -4.56 -3.10 12.68
C VAL A 112 -3.04 -3.14 12.85
N GLN A 113 -2.51 -4.04 13.68
CA GLN A 113 -1.08 -4.12 13.93
C GLN A 113 -0.30 -4.51 12.66
N SER A 114 -0.79 -5.47 11.87
CA SER A 114 -0.13 -5.85 10.62
C SER A 114 -0.14 -4.73 9.58
N VAL A 115 -1.21 -3.91 9.55
CA VAL A 115 -1.28 -2.74 8.68
C VAL A 115 -0.29 -1.66 9.14
N ILE A 116 -0.17 -1.43 10.45
CA ILE A 116 0.80 -0.51 11.04
C ILE A 116 2.23 -0.93 10.68
N ASP A 117 2.57 -2.19 10.84
CA ASP A 117 3.92 -2.71 10.57
C ASP A 117 4.35 -2.49 9.12
N VAL A 118 3.42 -2.67 8.17
CA VAL A 118 3.66 -2.43 6.74
C VAL A 118 3.65 -0.94 6.39
N SER A 119 2.83 -0.14 7.08
CA SER A 119 2.69 1.29 6.81
C SER A 119 3.98 2.09 6.97
N GLU A 120 4.95 1.57 7.73
CA GLU A 120 6.28 2.18 7.85
C GLU A 120 7.02 2.28 6.50
N ASN A 121 6.68 1.43 5.53
CA ASN A 121 7.27 1.42 4.18
C ASN A 121 6.36 2.15 3.16
N LEU A 122 5.05 2.25 3.44
CA LEU A 122 4.09 2.81 2.50
C LEU A 122 4.16 4.33 2.43
N SER A 123 3.90 4.85 1.23
CA SER A 123 3.53 6.25 1.01
C SER A 123 2.04 6.40 0.72
N ARG A 124 1.39 5.31 0.28
CA ARG A 124 -0.04 5.30 -0.06
C ARG A 124 -0.71 4.00 0.36
N LEU A 125 -1.85 4.13 1.05
CA LEU A 125 -2.68 3.01 1.49
C LEU A 125 -4.16 3.31 1.22
N PHE A 126 -4.82 2.46 0.44
CA PHE A 126 -6.23 2.60 0.09
C PHE A 126 -6.95 1.28 0.30
N PHE A 127 -8.07 1.28 1.00
CA PHE A 127 -8.98 0.13 1.05
C PHE A 127 -10.43 0.52 1.34
N THR A 128 -11.35 -0.38 1.00
CA THR A 128 -12.74 -0.31 1.43
C THR A 128 -12.99 -1.33 2.53
N TYR A 129 -13.95 -1.07 3.41
CA TYR A 129 -14.28 -1.96 4.53
C TYR A 129 -15.78 -2.01 4.77
N ILE A 130 -16.30 -3.14 5.25
CA ILE A 130 -17.68 -3.27 5.70
C ILE A 130 -17.84 -2.44 6.99
N PRO A 131 -18.78 -1.47 7.02
CA PRO A 131 -18.92 -0.55 8.15
C PRO A 131 -19.65 -1.24 9.32
N THR A 132 -18.89 -1.95 10.15
CA THR A 132 -19.31 -2.47 11.45
C THR A 132 -18.72 -1.61 12.56
N GLU A 133 -19.33 -1.62 13.75
CA GLU A 133 -18.80 -0.89 14.91
C GLU A 133 -17.31 -1.23 15.16
N GLU A 134 -16.96 -2.52 15.08
CA GLU A 134 -15.60 -3.01 15.25
C GLU A 134 -14.64 -2.47 14.17
N ASN A 135 -15.03 -2.46 12.90
CA ASN A 135 -14.20 -1.95 11.83
C ASN A 135 -14.05 -0.43 11.87
N GLU A 136 -15.08 0.29 12.26
CA GLU A 136 -15.01 1.75 12.43
C GLU A 136 -14.03 2.13 13.55
N GLU A 137 -14.03 1.39 14.67
CA GLU A 137 -13.04 1.56 15.74
C GLU A 137 -11.61 1.30 15.23
N ARG A 138 -11.40 0.19 14.52
CA ARG A 138 -10.10 -0.20 13.95
C ARG A 138 -9.60 0.80 12.91
N VAL A 139 -10.48 1.28 12.04
CA VAL A 139 -10.15 2.31 11.03
C VAL A 139 -9.82 3.63 11.71
N SER A 140 -10.53 4.00 12.78
CA SER A 140 -10.24 5.20 13.58
C SER A 140 -8.86 5.09 14.26
N GLU A 141 -8.54 3.95 14.85
CA GLU A 141 -7.22 3.69 15.45
C GLU A 141 -6.11 3.82 14.41
N LEU A 142 -6.28 3.19 13.24
CA LEU A 142 -5.32 3.23 12.16
C LEU A 142 -5.14 4.65 11.60
N SER A 143 -6.23 5.39 11.40
CA SER A 143 -6.19 6.78 10.94
C SER A 143 -5.41 7.67 11.91
N ASN A 144 -5.70 7.56 13.21
CA ASN A 144 -4.98 8.31 14.24
C ASN A 144 -3.47 7.99 14.24
N TYR A 145 -3.10 6.74 14.01
CA TYR A 145 -1.70 6.34 13.91
C TYR A 145 -1.03 6.96 12.68
N LEU A 146 -1.66 6.85 11.50
CA LEU A 146 -1.12 7.37 10.24
C LEU A 146 -1.02 8.89 10.23
N GLU A 147 -1.97 9.60 10.84
CA GLU A 147 -1.91 11.05 11.01
C GLU A 147 -0.69 11.47 11.85
N GLN A 148 -0.36 10.72 12.89
CA GLN A 148 0.82 11.00 13.72
C GLN A 148 2.12 10.73 12.96
N MET A 149 2.13 9.78 12.03
CA MET A 149 3.29 9.53 11.15
C MET A 149 3.46 10.64 10.12
N GLY A 150 2.36 11.18 9.59
CA GLY A 150 2.33 12.32 8.68
C GLY A 150 2.88 12.08 7.26
N ASP A 151 3.39 10.88 6.97
CA ASP A 151 4.10 10.57 5.72
C ASP A 151 3.31 9.64 4.79
N VAL A 152 2.15 9.13 5.22
CA VAL A 152 1.32 8.20 4.46
C VAL A 152 0.05 8.89 4.00
N MET A 153 -0.19 8.91 2.69
CA MET A 153 -1.51 9.26 2.14
C MET A 153 -2.41 8.04 2.25
N TYR A 154 -3.54 8.16 2.91
CA TYR A 154 -4.48 7.06 3.06
C TYR A 154 -5.91 7.49 2.77
N GLU A 155 -6.72 6.51 2.35
CA GLU A 155 -8.16 6.66 2.17
C GLU A 155 -8.84 5.34 2.52
N PHE A 156 -9.74 5.37 3.49
CA PHE A 156 -10.52 4.24 3.96
C PHE A 156 -11.98 4.54 3.72
N ILE A 157 -12.62 3.79 2.83
CA ILE A 157 -13.98 4.05 2.36
C ILE A 157 -14.92 2.93 2.86
N PRO A 158 -16.06 3.26 3.48
CA PRO A 158 -17.08 2.26 3.76
C PRO A 158 -17.57 1.60 2.47
N TYR A 159 -17.62 0.28 2.46
CA TYR A 159 -18.14 -0.51 1.35
C TYR A 159 -19.66 -0.33 1.24
N ASN A 160 -20.15 0.05 0.07
CA ASN A 160 -21.57 0.19 -0.22
C ASN A 160 -21.96 -0.85 -1.28
N GLU A 161 -22.87 -1.75 -0.94
CA GLU A 161 -23.37 -2.79 -1.86
C GLU A 161 -24.15 -2.22 -3.07
N ASP A 162 -24.54 -0.94 -3.03
CA ASP A 162 -25.38 -0.29 -4.04
C ASP A 162 -24.61 0.18 -5.30
N ASN A 163 -23.33 -0.09 -5.41
CA ASN A 163 -22.48 0.39 -6.52
C ASN A 163 -22.14 -0.66 -7.59
N ASP A 164 -22.85 -1.81 -7.62
CA ASP A 164 -22.72 -2.84 -8.69
C ASP A 164 -23.72 -2.61 -9.83
#